data_f4232b7f15e2e534f1c136ed95cfb9f4
#
_entry.id   f4232b7f15e2e534f1c136ed95cfb9f4
#
_cell.length_a   1.000
_cell.length_b   1.000
_cell.length_c   1.000
_cell.angle_alpha   90.00
_cell.angle_beta   90.00
_cell.angle_gamma   90.00
#
_symmetry.space_group_name_H-M   'P 1'
#
loop_
_entity.id
_entity.type
_entity.pdbx_description
1 polymer ?
#
loop_
_entity_poly.entity_id
_entity_poly.type
_entity_poly.pdbx_seq_one_letter_code
_entity_poly.pdbx_strand_id
1 'polypeptide(L)'
;MSGRRSTIQRFVTGDYLAPAGSRSAGQRVVAVAYLIRHPEATILFDTGFPFDAPITVNEGDDAIETYPRSLTASLEEIGSSLDDLDLVVNCHLHIDHAGGNFRLPPELPIYVQEVELTGAREEEEALVRDALVVERQAYRSISGERELLPGVRCVPTPGHTAGHQSLVVEAEAGRMLLAGQAMPSATEFAAALYALRLEGEGNPPVPSYPAWLPRIVDLAPRRVMFAHDLAIWEAEL
;
A
#
# COMPACT_ATOMS: atom_id res chain seq x y z
N MET A 1 -21.15 -13.67 20.20
CA MET A 1 -19.92 -13.11 20.79
C MET A 1 -19.44 -12.02 19.84
N SER A 2 -19.57 -10.74 20.24
CA SER A 2 -18.99 -9.63 19.45
C SER A 2 -17.48 -9.66 19.68
N GLY A 3 -16.77 -10.39 18.83
CA GLY A 3 -15.31 -10.37 18.81
C GLY A 3 -14.83 -8.93 18.57
N ARG A 4 -13.79 -8.50 19.28
CA ARG A 4 -13.11 -7.24 18.97
C ARG A 4 -12.81 -7.22 17.48
N ARG A 5 -13.21 -6.15 16.79
CA ARG A 5 -12.85 -5.91 15.39
C ARG A 5 -11.53 -5.15 15.30
N SER A 6 -10.91 -5.21 14.15
CA SER A 6 -9.66 -4.47 13.89
C SER A 6 -9.86 -2.96 14.00
N THR A 7 -8.82 -2.27 14.49
CA THR A 7 -8.68 -0.82 14.33
C THR A 7 -7.55 -0.52 13.35
N ILE A 8 -7.65 0.59 12.62
CA ILE A 8 -6.68 1.00 11.62
C ILE A 8 -6.23 2.41 11.94
N GLN A 9 -4.93 2.61 12.04
CA GLN A 9 -4.29 3.89 12.26
C GLN A 9 -3.36 4.22 11.10
N ARG A 10 -3.62 5.32 10.41
CA ARG A 10 -2.77 5.84 9.34
C ARG A 10 -1.68 6.73 9.90
N PHE A 11 -0.49 6.67 9.33
CA PHE A 11 0.60 7.59 9.60
C PHE A 11 1.42 7.89 8.34
N VAL A 12 2.09 9.04 8.33
CA VAL A 12 2.90 9.50 7.21
C VAL A 12 4.32 8.94 7.36
N THR A 13 4.83 8.30 6.30
CA THR A 13 6.21 7.78 6.22
C THR A 13 7.15 8.70 5.47
N GLY A 14 6.63 9.77 4.89
CA GLY A 14 7.40 10.78 4.16
C GLY A 14 6.59 11.42 3.05
N ASP A 15 7.29 12.17 2.23
CA ASP A 15 6.78 12.72 0.98
C ASP A 15 7.92 12.84 -0.06
N TYR A 16 7.57 13.07 -1.31
CA TYR A 16 8.52 13.31 -2.39
C TYR A 16 7.97 14.33 -3.39
N LEU A 17 8.86 14.96 -4.15
CA LEU A 17 8.47 15.76 -5.31
C LEU A 17 8.22 14.84 -6.50
N ALA A 18 7.03 14.89 -7.04
CA ALA A 18 6.66 14.08 -8.18
C ALA A 18 7.52 14.46 -9.42
N PRO A 19 8.08 13.47 -10.13
CA PRO A 19 8.97 13.69 -11.25
C PRO A 19 8.30 14.44 -12.42
N ALA A 20 9.09 15.10 -13.24
CA ALA A 20 8.61 15.99 -14.31
C ALA A 20 7.70 15.28 -15.34
N GLY A 21 7.91 13.98 -15.58
CA GLY A 21 7.10 13.16 -16.49
C GLY A 21 5.76 12.67 -15.90
N SER A 22 5.51 12.85 -14.60
CA SER A 22 4.30 12.37 -13.95
C SER A 22 3.12 13.34 -14.08
N ARG A 23 1.89 12.83 -13.86
CA ARG A 23 0.66 13.66 -13.82
C ARG A 23 0.70 14.70 -12.70
N SER A 24 1.44 14.44 -11.64
CA SER A 24 1.59 15.30 -10.46
C SER A 24 2.88 16.09 -10.46
N ALA A 25 3.53 16.30 -11.64
CA ALA A 25 4.83 16.93 -11.78
C ALA A 25 4.99 18.19 -10.91
N GLY A 26 6.05 18.23 -10.11
CA GLY A 26 6.37 19.33 -9.21
C GLY A 26 5.46 19.48 -7.99
N GLN A 27 4.51 18.56 -7.76
CA GLN A 27 3.71 18.52 -6.54
C GLN A 27 4.36 17.63 -5.48
N ARG A 28 4.15 17.95 -4.21
CA ARG A 28 4.49 17.03 -3.12
C ARG A 28 3.47 15.91 -3.05
N VAL A 29 3.96 14.69 -3.10
CA VAL A 29 3.19 13.45 -2.97
C VAL A 29 3.52 12.82 -1.63
N VAL A 30 2.51 12.65 -0.78
CA VAL A 30 2.67 12.01 0.53
C VAL A 30 2.81 10.50 0.37
N ALA A 31 3.63 9.89 1.22
CA ALA A 31 3.65 8.43 1.39
C ALA A 31 3.11 8.09 2.78
N VAL A 32 2.18 7.15 2.86
CA VAL A 32 1.53 6.73 4.11
C VAL A 32 1.56 5.22 4.28
N ALA A 33 1.65 4.80 5.53
CA ALA A 33 1.51 3.42 5.95
C ALA A 33 0.35 3.29 6.95
N TYR A 34 -0.04 2.06 7.23
CA TYR A 34 -1.18 1.77 8.11
C TYR A 34 -0.81 0.72 9.14
N LEU A 35 -1.05 1.03 10.41
CA LEU A 35 -0.98 0.06 11.50
C LEU A 35 -2.38 -0.50 11.76
N ILE A 36 -2.54 -1.80 11.65
CA ILE A 36 -3.78 -2.53 11.89
C ILE A 36 -3.62 -3.32 13.19
N ARG A 37 -4.40 -2.97 14.21
CA ARG A 37 -4.48 -3.76 15.43
C ARG A 37 -5.66 -4.74 15.29
N HIS A 38 -5.34 -5.96 14.89
CA HIS A 38 -6.28 -7.07 14.81
C HIS A 38 -6.33 -7.80 16.19
N PRO A 39 -7.43 -8.46 16.56
CA PRO A 39 -7.50 -9.22 17.82
C PRO A 39 -6.42 -10.28 18.02
N GLU A 40 -5.85 -10.80 16.93
CA GLU A 40 -4.86 -11.88 16.93
C GLU A 40 -3.46 -11.43 16.55
N ALA A 41 -3.29 -10.21 15.98
CA ALA A 41 -1.99 -9.74 15.50
C ALA A 41 -1.95 -8.23 15.28
N THR A 42 -0.77 -7.63 15.37
CA THR A 42 -0.48 -6.28 14.91
C THR A 42 0.16 -6.34 13.53
N ILE A 43 -0.47 -5.72 12.54
CA ILE A 43 -0.10 -5.77 11.13
C ILE A 43 0.36 -4.40 10.68
N LEU A 44 1.48 -4.33 10.00
CA LEU A 44 1.91 -3.11 9.30
C LEU A 44 1.65 -3.28 7.79
N PHE A 45 0.94 -2.33 7.19
CA PHE A 45 0.74 -2.25 5.74
C PHE A 45 1.62 -1.12 5.20
N ASP A 46 2.65 -1.50 4.46
CA ASP A 46 3.78 -0.72 3.98
C ASP A 46 4.71 -0.16 5.08
N THR A 47 5.96 0.12 4.71
CA THR A 47 7.03 0.50 5.64
C THR A 47 7.69 1.84 5.30
N GLY A 48 7.31 2.46 4.17
CA GLY A 48 7.88 3.73 3.74
C GLY A 48 9.29 3.62 3.16
N PHE A 49 10.02 4.72 3.21
CA PHE A 49 11.34 4.88 2.60
C PHE A 49 12.47 4.19 3.39
N PRO A 50 13.59 3.85 2.71
CA PRO A 50 14.77 3.26 3.36
C PRO A 50 15.66 4.28 4.09
N PHE A 51 15.35 5.57 3.97
CA PHE A 51 16.19 6.67 4.48
C PHE A 51 15.50 7.38 5.65
N ASP A 52 16.31 8.07 6.49
CA ASP A 52 15.82 8.92 7.59
C ASP A 52 16.10 10.41 7.32
N ALA A 53 16.70 10.74 6.19
CA ALA A 53 17.04 12.10 5.80
C ALA A 53 16.72 12.34 4.32
N PRO A 54 16.44 13.59 3.92
CA PRO A 54 16.19 13.92 2.52
C PRO A 54 17.34 13.50 1.62
N ILE A 55 16.99 12.83 0.52
CA ILE A 55 17.93 12.48 -0.55
C ILE A 55 17.26 12.65 -1.91
N THR A 56 18.10 12.75 -2.95
CA THR A 56 17.64 12.63 -4.33
C THR A 56 17.87 11.20 -4.80
N VAL A 57 16.81 10.54 -5.24
CA VAL A 57 16.83 9.21 -5.83
C VAL A 57 16.71 9.38 -7.34
N ASN A 58 17.56 8.71 -8.12
CA ASN A 58 17.42 8.66 -9.56
C ASN A 58 16.54 7.47 -9.95
N GLU A 59 15.50 7.72 -10.72
CA GLU A 59 14.62 6.70 -11.29
C GLU A 59 14.63 6.90 -12.81
N GLY A 60 15.41 6.07 -13.51
CA GLY A 60 15.69 6.28 -14.93
C GLY A 60 16.36 7.64 -15.17
N ASP A 61 15.73 8.47 -16.02
CA ASP A 61 16.20 9.83 -16.36
C ASP A 61 15.68 10.90 -15.37
N ASP A 62 14.82 10.55 -14.44
CA ASP A 62 14.22 11.47 -13.47
C ASP A 62 15.00 11.48 -12.14
N ALA A 63 15.10 12.66 -11.53
CA ALA A 63 15.65 12.84 -10.18
C ALA A 63 14.50 13.17 -9.23
N ILE A 64 14.25 12.29 -8.27
CA ILE A 64 13.15 12.41 -7.31
C ILE A 64 13.71 12.87 -5.97
N GLU A 65 13.33 14.07 -5.53
CA GLU A 65 13.65 14.57 -4.19
C GLU A 65 12.71 13.94 -3.17
N THR A 66 13.28 13.19 -2.22
CA THR A 66 12.53 12.50 -1.18
C THR A 66 12.74 13.15 0.18
N TYR A 67 11.68 13.17 0.99
CA TYR A 67 11.66 13.71 2.35
C TYR A 67 11.08 12.64 3.30
N PRO A 68 11.86 11.59 3.59
CA PRO A 68 11.40 10.46 4.39
C PRO A 68 11.23 10.83 5.86
N ARG A 69 10.39 10.05 6.54
CA ARG A 69 10.29 10.02 8.00
C ARG A 69 10.74 8.65 8.49
N SER A 70 11.48 8.61 9.57
CA SER A 70 11.90 7.34 10.18
C SER A 70 10.69 6.47 10.53
N LEU A 71 10.66 5.23 10.05
CA LEU A 71 9.61 4.27 10.37
C LEU A 71 9.49 4.09 11.89
N THR A 72 10.62 3.94 12.59
CA THR A 72 10.65 3.77 14.05
C THR A 72 10.02 4.97 14.75
N ALA A 73 10.46 6.20 14.44
CA ALA A 73 9.90 7.40 15.04
C ALA A 73 8.40 7.57 14.71
N SER A 74 7.98 7.23 13.50
CA SER A 74 6.57 7.32 13.10
C SER A 74 5.69 6.29 13.84
N LEU A 75 6.19 5.10 14.12
CA LEU A 75 5.50 4.12 14.96
C LEU A 75 5.41 4.57 16.42
N GLU A 76 6.50 5.13 16.97
CA GLU A 76 6.52 5.67 18.33
C GLU A 76 5.50 6.82 18.53
N GLU A 77 5.38 7.73 17.56
CA GLU A 77 4.38 8.81 17.56
C GLU A 77 2.94 8.31 17.68
N ILE A 78 2.67 7.10 17.18
CA ILE A 78 1.35 6.46 17.23
C ILE A 78 1.22 5.41 18.34
N GLY A 79 2.21 5.38 19.27
CA GLY A 79 2.21 4.49 20.43
C GLY A 79 2.45 3.04 20.09
N SER A 80 3.33 2.76 19.13
CA SER A 80 3.76 1.41 18.74
C SER A 80 5.27 1.38 18.46
N SER A 81 5.81 0.19 18.25
CA SER A 81 7.22 -0.05 17.94
C SER A 81 7.37 -1.18 16.92
N LEU A 82 8.57 -1.40 16.42
CA LEU A 82 8.86 -2.54 15.54
C LEU A 82 8.66 -3.88 16.24
N ASP A 83 8.90 -3.93 17.56
CA ASP A 83 8.76 -5.13 18.38
C ASP A 83 7.28 -5.54 18.62
N ASP A 84 6.35 -4.61 18.40
CA ASP A 84 4.91 -4.90 18.51
C ASP A 84 4.33 -5.57 17.27
N LEU A 85 5.09 -5.64 16.17
CA LEU A 85 4.61 -6.14 14.89
C LEU A 85 4.68 -7.68 14.83
N ASP A 86 3.58 -8.30 14.39
CA ASP A 86 3.51 -9.75 14.16
C ASP A 86 3.71 -10.09 12.68
N LEU A 87 3.33 -9.21 11.77
CA LEU A 87 3.53 -9.37 10.33
C LEU A 87 3.45 -8.04 9.59
N VAL A 88 4.02 -8.03 8.39
CA VAL A 88 3.96 -6.92 7.44
C VAL A 88 3.30 -7.38 6.15
N VAL A 89 2.58 -6.49 5.50
CA VAL A 89 2.07 -6.67 4.14
C VAL A 89 2.57 -5.50 3.31
N ASN A 90 3.29 -5.74 2.23
CA ASN A 90 3.60 -4.70 1.26
C ASN A 90 2.58 -4.72 0.13
N CYS A 91 2.07 -3.54 -0.25
CA CYS A 91 1.22 -3.44 -1.42
C CYS A 91 2.00 -3.75 -2.71
N HIS A 92 3.24 -3.31 -2.78
CA HIS A 92 4.25 -3.63 -3.79
C HIS A 92 5.66 -3.31 -3.25
N LEU A 93 6.71 -3.46 -4.05
CA LEU A 93 8.07 -3.37 -3.57
C LEU A 93 8.86 -2.14 -4.08
N HIS A 94 8.20 -1.01 -4.39
CA HIS A 94 8.91 0.26 -4.57
C HIS A 94 9.44 0.80 -3.25
N ILE A 95 10.47 1.64 -3.33
CA ILE A 95 11.25 2.09 -2.17
C ILE A 95 10.46 2.93 -1.16
N ASP A 96 9.42 3.60 -1.58
CA ASP A 96 8.53 4.42 -0.73
C ASP A 96 7.44 3.60 -0.02
N HIS A 97 7.32 2.30 -0.34
CA HIS A 97 6.41 1.35 0.29
C HIS A 97 7.14 0.25 1.08
N ALA A 98 8.22 -0.28 0.52
CA ALA A 98 8.95 -1.42 1.08
C ALA A 98 10.36 -1.04 1.58
N GLY A 99 10.77 0.21 1.39
CA GLY A 99 12.12 0.66 1.73
C GLY A 99 12.48 0.50 3.20
N GLY A 100 11.52 0.61 4.10
CA GLY A 100 11.73 0.39 5.53
C GLY A 100 11.86 -1.08 5.97
N ASN A 101 11.65 -2.04 5.06
CA ASN A 101 11.70 -3.48 5.39
C ASN A 101 13.03 -3.92 6.00
N PHE A 102 14.16 -3.31 5.60
CA PHE A 102 15.47 -3.66 6.15
C PHE A 102 15.63 -3.36 7.64
N ARG A 103 14.75 -2.54 8.23
CA ARG A 103 14.73 -2.20 9.66
C ARG A 103 13.95 -3.20 10.49
N LEU A 104 13.14 -4.03 9.83
CA LEU A 104 12.31 -5.03 10.49
C LEU A 104 13.17 -6.16 11.05
N PRO A 105 12.74 -6.82 12.15
CA PRO A 105 13.34 -8.07 12.58
C PRO A 105 13.42 -9.07 11.41
N PRO A 106 14.56 -9.74 11.19
CA PRO A 106 14.76 -10.62 10.02
C PRO A 106 13.74 -11.76 9.92
N GLU A 107 13.19 -12.19 11.04
CA GLU A 107 12.20 -13.28 11.14
C GLU A 107 10.75 -12.80 10.95
N LEU A 108 10.50 -11.49 10.99
CA LEU A 108 9.14 -10.93 10.86
C LEU A 108 8.60 -11.22 9.45
N PRO A 109 7.48 -11.96 9.32
CA PRO A 109 6.95 -12.32 8.02
C PRO A 109 6.44 -11.11 7.24
N ILE A 110 6.88 -10.98 5.98
CA ILE A 110 6.46 -9.94 5.04
C ILE A 110 5.68 -10.60 3.91
N TYR A 111 4.39 -10.31 3.79
CA TYR A 111 3.51 -10.87 2.77
C TYR A 111 3.50 -9.99 1.53
N VAL A 112 3.73 -10.61 0.36
CA VAL A 112 3.78 -9.96 -0.95
C VAL A 112 3.33 -10.95 -2.03
N GLN A 113 2.82 -10.47 -3.16
CA GLN A 113 2.50 -11.34 -4.28
C GLN A 113 3.79 -11.95 -4.88
N GLU A 114 3.72 -13.21 -5.29
CA GLU A 114 4.85 -13.93 -5.88
C GLU A 114 5.42 -13.23 -7.12
N VAL A 115 4.55 -12.67 -7.96
CA VAL A 115 4.94 -11.91 -9.15
C VAL A 115 5.73 -10.67 -8.78
N GLU A 116 5.35 -9.98 -7.70
CA GLU A 116 6.07 -8.79 -7.21
C GLU A 116 7.46 -9.15 -6.70
N LEU A 117 7.54 -10.21 -5.88
CA LEU A 117 8.82 -10.66 -5.33
C LEU A 117 9.78 -11.15 -6.44
N THR A 118 9.25 -11.76 -7.49
CA THR A 118 10.04 -12.17 -8.66
C THR A 118 10.57 -10.95 -9.41
N GLY A 119 9.72 -9.96 -9.69
CA GLY A 119 10.12 -8.71 -10.34
C GLY A 119 11.20 -7.97 -9.56
N ALA A 120 11.04 -7.83 -8.23
CA ALA A 120 12.03 -7.16 -7.39
C ALA A 120 13.40 -7.87 -7.34
N ARG A 121 13.44 -9.19 -7.52
CA ARG A 121 14.72 -9.95 -7.62
C ARG A 121 15.43 -9.76 -8.96
N GLU A 122 14.67 -9.45 -10.00
CA GLU A 122 15.17 -9.20 -11.35
C GLU A 122 15.54 -7.73 -11.58
N GLU A 123 15.23 -6.86 -10.58
CA GLU A 123 15.53 -5.43 -10.66
C GLU A 123 17.04 -5.19 -10.78
N GLU A 124 17.43 -4.42 -11.80
CA GLU A 124 18.84 -4.12 -12.10
C GLU A 124 19.36 -2.90 -11.31
N GLU A 125 18.47 -2.03 -10.83
CA GLU A 125 18.86 -0.86 -10.05
C GLU A 125 19.35 -1.26 -8.65
N ALA A 126 20.65 -1.15 -8.42
CA ALA A 126 21.31 -1.58 -7.19
C ALA A 126 20.70 -0.90 -5.94
N LEU A 127 20.32 0.38 -6.03
CA LEU A 127 19.74 1.12 -4.90
C LEU A 127 18.40 0.52 -4.43
N VAL A 128 17.52 0.20 -5.39
CA VAL A 128 16.22 -0.42 -5.11
C VAL A 128 16.43 -1.82 -4.53
N ARG A 129 17.23 -2.65 -5.19
CA ARG A 129 17.53 -4.01 -4.76
C ARG A 129 18.18 -4.05 -3.37
N ASP A 130 19.15 -3.17 -3.10
CA ASP A 130 19.85 -3.13 -1.82
C ASP A 130 18.95 -2.59 -0.70
N ALA A 131 18.06 -1.65 -0.99
CA ALA A 131 17.07 -1.14 -0.04
C ALA A 131 16.04 -2.20 0.35
N LEU A 132 15.62 -3.05 -0.58
CA LEU A 132 14.61 -4.09 -0.33
C LEU A 132 15.16 -5.27 0.51
N VAL A 133 16.46 -5.50 0.49
CA VAL A 133 17.16 -6.59 1.24
C VAL A 133 16.44 -7.94 1.10
N VAL A 134 15.95 -8.22 -0.12
CA VAL A 134 15.03 -9.36 -0.43
C VAL A 134 15.55 -10.69 0.08
N GLU A 135 16.86 -10.87 0.12
CA GLU A 135 17.50 -12.14 0.52
C GLU A 135 17.62 -12.29 2.05
N ARG A 136 17.46 -11.21 2.81
CA ARG A 136 17.65 -11.22 4.28
C ARG A 136 16.35 -11.23 5.05
N GLN A 137 15.24 -10.88 4.39
CA GLN A 137 13.94 -10.73 5.03
C GLN A 137 13.08 -12.00 4.88
N ALA A 138 12.18 -12.21 5.84
CA ALA A 138 11.25 -13.34 5.85
C ALA A 138 10.07 -13.13 4.89
N TYR A 139 10.33 -12.88 3.61
CA TYR A 139 9.27 -12.76 2.61
C TYR A 139 8.45 -14.03 2.49
N ARG A 140 7.14 -13.87 2.49
CA ARG A 140 6.13 -14.91 2.30
C ARG A 140 5.35 -14.58 1.04
N SER A 141 5.71 -15.21 -0.07
CA SER A 141 4.99 -15.03 -1.33
C SER A 141 3.60 -15.66 -1.26
N ILE A 142 2.64 -14.96 -1.82
CA ILE A 142 1.27 -15.43 -2.02
C ILE A 142 0.89 -15.29 -3.48
N SER A 143 -0.04 -16.12 -3.96
CA SER A 143 -0.54 -16.05 -5.32
C SER A 143 -2.05 -15.85 -5.28
N GLY A 144 -2.51 -14.74 -5.86
CA GLY A 144 -3.93 -14.39 -5.88
C GLY A 144 -4.47 -13.86 -4.54
N GLU A 145 -5.77 -13.99 -4.33
CA GLU A 145 -6.41 -13.59 -3.07
C GLU A 145 -6.02 -14.53 -1.94
N ARG A 146 -5.70 -13.96 -0.77
CA ARG A 146 -5.33 -14.72 0.42
C ARG A 146 -5.87 -14.07 1.69
N GLU A 147 -6.64 -14.81 2.46
CA GLU A 147 -6.97 -14.43 3.83
C GLU A 147 -5.78 -14.79 4.74
N LEU A 148 -5.21 -13.76 5.38
CA LEU A 148 -4.06 -13.90 6.30
C LEU A 148 -4.52 -14.20 7.72
N LEU A 149 -5.58 -13.51 8.15
CA LEU A 149 -6.26 -13.65 9.45
C LEU A 149 -7.76 -13.50 9.22
N PRO A 150 -8.62 -13.93 10.13
CA PRO A 150 -10.07 -13.75 10.01
C PRO A 150 -10.44 -12.28 9.73
N GLY A 151 -10.96 -11.99 8.54
CA GLY A 151 -11.32 -10.63 8.13
C GLY A 151 -10.17 -9.74 7.69
N VAL A 152 -8.97 -10.29 7.45
CA VAL A 152 -7.83 -9.59 6.84
C VAL A 152 -7.40 -10.34 5.58
N ARG A 153 -7.58 -9.71 4.42
CA ARG A 153 -7.38 -10.38 3.11
C ARG A 153 -6.57 -9.53 2.15
N CYS A 154 -5.52 -10.12 1.57
CA CYS A 154 -4.83 -9.58 0.41
C CYS A 154 -5.65 -9.84 -0.86
N VAL A 155 -5.77 -8.82 -1.71
CA VAL A 155 -6.47 -8.87 -2.99
C VAL A 155 -5.55 -8.31 -4.07
N PRO A 156 -5.22 -9.06 -5.13
CA PRO A 156 -4.44 -8.54 -6.23
C PRO A 156 -5.12 -7.34 -6.91
N THR A 157 -4.36 -6.27 -7.08
CA THR A 157 -4.80 -5.04 -7.76
C THR A 157 -3.69 -4.57 -8.72
N PRO A 158 -3.30 -5.42 -9.70
CA PRO A 158 -2.22 -5.12 -10.62
C PRO A 158 -2.49 -3.88 -11.47
N GLY A 159 -1.43 -3.20 -11.87
CA GLY A 159 -1.50 -2.01 -12.74
C GLY A 159 -0.33 -1.08 -12.52
N HIS A 160 -0.11 -0.59 -11.31
CA HIS A 160 1.08 0.17 -10.95
C HIS A 160 2.34 -0.72 -11.04
N THR A 161 2.28 -1.89 -10.39
CA THR A 161 3.18 -3.01 -10.67
C THR A 161 2.37 -4.25 -11.03
N ALA A 162 3.01 -5.26 -11.61
CA ALA A 162 2.36 -6.52 -12.00
C ALA A 162 1.88 -7.31 -10.78
N GLY A 163 2.56 -7.20 -9.65
CA GLY A 163 2.25 -7.91 -8.41
C GLY A 163 1.61 -7.05 -7.32
N HIS A 164 1.17 -5.82 -7.66
CA HIS A 164 0.51 -4.95 -6.68
C HIS A 164 -0.71 -5.62 -6.04
N GLN A 165 -0.87 -5.43 -4.73
CA GLN A 165 -2.00 -5.91 -3.94
C GLN A 165 -2.56 -4.85 -3.01
N SER A 166 -3.85 -4.92 -2.75
CA SER A 166 -4.55 -4.14 -1.72
C SER A 166 -4.89 -5.03 -0.52
N LEU A 167 -5.15 -4.42 0.64
CA LEU A 167 -5.55 -5.15 1.85
C LEU A 167 -6.98 -4.79 2.25
N VAL A 168 -7.84 -5.79 2.32
CA VAL A 168 -9.21 -5.66 2.85
C VAL A 168 -9.21 -6.03 4.31
N VAL A 169 -9.79 -5.18 5.16
CA VAL A 169 -9.83 -5.35 6.61
C VAL A 169 -11.26 -5.17 7.13
N GLU A 170 -11.78 -6.15 7.86
CA GLU A 170 -13.01 -6.02 8.65
C GLU A 170 -12.70 -5.23 9.93
N ALA A 171 -12.95 -3.92 9.90
CA ALA A 171 -12.66 -3.01 11.00
C ALA A 171 -13.93 -2.63 11.78
N GLU A 172 -13.75 -1.98 12.95
CA GLU A 172 -14.86 -1.46 13.75
C GLU A 172 -15.76 -0.50 12.96
N ALA A 173 -15.15 0.32 12.10
CA ALA A 173 -15.84 1.28 11.23
C ALA A 173 -16.48 0.66 9.97
N GLY A 174 -16.47 -0.67 9.84
CA GLY A 174 -16.92 -1.42 8.65
C GLY A 174 -15.75 -1.95 7.83
N ARG A 175 -16.05 -2.56 6.69
CA ARG A 175 -15.03 -3.08 5.78
C ARG A 175 -14.22 -1.93 5.17
N MET A 176 -12.92 -1.99 5.32
CA MET A 176 -11.96 -1.01 4.81
C MET A 176 -11.12 -1.64 3.71
N LEU A 177 -10.85 -0.87 2.66
CA LEU A 177 -9.83 -1.21 1.66
C LEU A 177 -8.62 -0.28 1.86
N LEU A 178 -7.48 -0.83 2.15
CA LEU A 178 -6.19 -0.15 2.05
C LEU A 178 -5.68 -0.41 0.64
N ALA A 179 -5.89 0.55 -0.24
CA ALA A 179 -5.69 0.36 -1.68
C ALA A 179 -4.22 0.35 -2.09
N GLY A 180 -3.30 0.77 -1.19
CA GLY A 180 -1.91 0.99 -1.58
C GLY A 180 -1.84 2.03 -2.69
N GLN A 181 -1.10 1.74 -3.74
CA GLN A 181 -1.00 2.56 -4.96
C GLN A 181 -1.81 1.99 -6.14
N ALA A 182 -2.84 1.15 -5.87
CA ALA A 182 -3.74 0.65 -6.91
C ALA A 182 -4.44 1.76 -7.69
N MET A 183 -4.74 2.86 -6.97
CA MET A 183 -5.26 4.12 -7.53
C MET A 183 -4.53 5.29 -6.86
N PRO A 184 -4.22 6.37 -7.59
CA PRO A 184 -3.48 7.51 -7.06
C PRO A 184 -4.24 8.29 -5.97
N SER A 185 -5.59 8.37 -6.07
CA SER A 185 -6.39 9.21 -5.18
C SER A 185 -7.83 8.75 -5.02
N ALA A 186 -8.50 9.28 -4.00
CA ALA A 186 -9.93 9.12 -3.77
C ALA A 186 -10.78 9.65 -4.95
N THR A 187 -10.33 10.73 -5.58
CA THR A 187 -11.01 11.32 -6.74
C THR A 187 -10.94 10.38 -7.95
N GLU A 188 -9.77 9.80 -8.24
CA GLU A 188 -9.62 8.87 -9.36
C GLU A 188 -10.38 7.56 -9.10
N PHE A 189 -10.39 7.08 -7.86
CA PHE A 189 -11.20 5.93 -7.48
C PHE A 189 -12.69 6.19 -7.70
N ALA A 190 -13.21 7.34 -7.27
CA ALA A 190 -14.60 7.74 -7.49
C ALA A 190 -14.93 7.85 -9.00
N ALA A 191 -14.02 8.41 -9.81
CA ALA A 191 -14.19 8.50 -11.26
C ALA A 191 -14.22 7.10 -11.91
N ALA A 192 -13.40 6.17 -11.46
CA ALA A 192 -13.39 4.79 -11.95
C ALA A 192 -14.69 4.05 -11.58
N LEU A 193 -15.21 4.24 -10.37
CA LEU A 193 -16.52 3.71 -9.96
C LEU A 193 -17.65 4.26 -10.83
N TYR A 194 -17.60 5.56 -11.14
CA TYR A 194 -18.58 6.18 -12.02
C TYR A 194 -18.53 5.60 -13.44
N ALA A 195 -17.33 5.39 -13.98
CA ALA A 195 -17.14 4.75 -15.29
C ALA A 195 -17.67 3.32 -15.33
N LEU A 196 -17.42 2.51 -14.28
CA LEU A 196 -17.97 1.17 -14.14
C LEU A 196 -19.51 1.18 -14.13
N ARG A 197 -20.11 2.15 -13.43
CA ARG A 197 -21.57 2.32 -13.42
C ARG A 197 -22.10 2.67 -14.82
N LEU A 198 -21.45 3.61 -15.52
CA LEU A 198 -21.85 3.99 -16.89
C LEU A 198 -21.84 2.79 -17.85
N GLU A 199 -20.82 1.93 -17.75
CA GLU A 199 -20.76 0.71 -18.56
C GLU A 199 -21.91 -0.24 -18.24
N GLY A 200 -22.27 -0.41 -16.97
CA GLY A 200 -23.43 -1.18 -16.53
C GLY A 200 -24.76 -0.64 -17.05
N GLU A 201 -24.84 0.66 -17.36
CA GLU A 201 -25.98 1.35 -17.97
C GLU A 201 -25.95 1.33 -19.52
N GLY A 202 -24.95 0.66 -20.12
CA GLY A 202 -24.76 0.56 -21.57
C GLY A 202 -24.07 1.76 -22.22
N ASN A 203 -23.40 2.60 -21.42
CA ASN A 203 -22.61 3.74 -21.90
C ASN A 203 -21.12 3.37 -21.96
N PRO A 204 -20.31 4.06 -22.80
CA PRO A 204 -18.86 3.87 -22.78
C PRO A 204 -18.26 4.22 -21.41
N PRO A 205 -17.37 3.39 -20.85
CA PRO A 205 -16.68 3.71 -19.59
C PRO A 205 -15.61 4.78 -19.83
N VAL A 206 -15.87 6.00 -19.37
CA VAL A 206 -14.94 7.13 -19.46
C VAL A 206 -14.80 7.80 -18.10
N PRO A 207 -13.58 7.83 -17.52
CA PRO A 207 -12.35 7.19 -17.99
C PRO A 207 -12.43 5.66 -17.96
N SER A 208 -11.48 4.99 -18.59
CA SER A 208 -11.33 3.54 -18.42
C SER A 208 -10.98 3.20 -16.97
N TYR A 209 -11.36 2.04 -16.49
CA TYR A 209 -11.07 1.59 -15.14
C TYR A 209 -10.28 0.26 -15.14
N PRO A 210 -9.54 -0.06 -14.07
CA PRO A 210 -8.77 -1.31 -13.97
C PRO A 210 -9.68 -2.53 -13.90
N ALA A 211 -9.25 -3.65 -14.51
CA ALA A 211 -10.00 -4.90 -14.56
C ALA A 211 -10.34 -5.50 -13.17
N TRP A 212 -9.59 -5.17 -12.14
CA TRP A 212 -9.84 -5.63 -10.77
C TRP A 212 -10.96 -4.82 -10.05
N LEU A 213 -11.36 -3.64 -10.56
CA LEU A 213 -12.32 -2.76 -9.89
C LEU A 213 -13.67 -3.42 -9.59
N PRO A 214 -14.30 -4.18 -10.51
CA PRO A 214 -15.55 -4.91 -10.22
C PRO A 214 -15.40 -5.82 -9.00
N ARG A 215 -14.26 -6.50 -8.84
CA ARG A 215 -14.00 -7.36 -7.69
C ARG A 215 -13.94 -6.55 -6.38
N ILE A 216 -13.37 -5.35 -6.38
CA ILE A 216 -13.36 -4.47 -5.21
C ILE A 216 -14.79 -4.00 -4.88
N VAL A 217 -15.59 -3.68 -5.88
CA VAL A 217 -17.00 -3.30 -5.69
C VAL A 217 -17.80 -4.44 -5.07
N ASP A 218 -17.59 -5.69 -5.51
CA ASP A 218 -18.24 -6.88 -4.93
C ASP A 218 -17.87 -7.10 -3.45
N LEU A 219 -16.67 -6.68 -3.04
CA LEU A 219 -16.25 -6.71 -1.65
C LEU A 219 -16.94 -5.64 -0.79
N ALA A 220 -17.64 -4.69 -1.42
CA ALA A 220 -18.40 -3.62 -0.79
C ALA A 220 -17.63 -2.91 0.35
N PRO A 221 -16.46 -2.31 0.11
CA PRO A 221 -15.75 -1.57 1.14
C PRO A 221 -16.56 -0.33 1.53
N ARG A 222 -16.66 -0.07 2.82
CA ARG A 222 -17.28 1.16 3.32
C ARG A 222 -16.36 2.36 3.10
N ARG A 223 -15.05 2.16 3.23
CA ARG A 223 -14.03 3.19 3.01
C ARG A 223 -12.86 2.63 2.21
N VAL A 224 -12.26 3.50 1.41
CA VAL A 224 -11.02 3.20 0.68
C VAL A 224 -9.98 4.25 1.03
N MET A 225 -8.80 3.81 1.39
CA MET A 225 -7.66 4.61 1.82
C MET A 225 -6.47 4.32 0.90
N PHE A 226 -5.69 5.35 0.58
CA PHE A 226 -4.66 5.31 -0.46
C PHE A 226 -3.28 5.58 0.11
N ALA A 227 -2.23 5.12 -0.56
CA ALA A 227 -0.85 5.34 -0.12
C ALA A 227 -0.37 6.79 -0.35
N HIS A 228 -0.91 7.46 -1.37
CA HIS A 228 -0.48 8.80 -1.80
C HIS A 228 -1.55 9.87 -1.71
N ASP A 229 -2.65 9.59 -1.02
CA ASP A 229 -3.72 10.56 -0.80
C ASP A 229 -4.18 10.52 0.67
N LEU A 230 -4.29 11.70 1.27
CA LEU A 230 -4.85 11.84 2.61
C LEU A 230 -6.38 11.83 2.63
N ALA A 231 -7.03 12.05 1.47
CA ALA A 231 -8.46 11.88 1.34
C ALA A 231 -8.86 10.40 1.44
N ILE A 232 -10.05 10.18 1.94
CA ILE A 232 -10.67 8.85 2.08
C ILE A 232 -11.91 8.84 1.21
N TRP A 233 -12.03 7.83 0.33
CA TRP A 233 -13.31 7.59 -0.31
C TRP A 233 -14.23 6.86 0.67
N GLU A 234 -15.47 7.29 0.77
CA GLU A 234 -16.50 6.66 1.63
C GLU A 234 -17.74 6.34 0.80
N ALA A 235 -18.26 5.12 0.93
CA ALA A 235 -19.49 4.72 0.29
C ALA A 235 -20.67 5.53 0.84
N GLU A 236 -21.57 5.97 -0.03
CA GLU A 236 -22.84 6.54 0.37
C GLU A 236 -23.65 5.50 1.18
N LEU A 237 -24.28 5.93 2.27
CA LEU A 237 -25.10 5.09 3.15
C LEU A 237 -26.43 4.71 2.52
#